data_8cacf8b0bb9865d681bbe0b9e10b79d9
#
_entry.id   8cacf8b0bb9865d681bbe0b9e10b79d9
#
_cell.length_a   1.000
_cell.length_b   1.000
_cell.length_c   1.000
_cell.angle_alpha   90.00
_cell.angle_beta   90.00
_cell.angle_gamma   90.00
#
_symmetry.space_group_name_H-M   'P 1'
#
loop_
_entity.id
_entity.type
_entity.pdbx_description
1 polymer ?
#
loop_
_entity_poly.entity_id
_entity_poly.type
_entity_poly.pdbx_seq_one_letter_code
_entity_poly.pdbx_strand_id
1 'polypeptide(L)'
;TYNHSRYIEPEQWSENPNIAPQRRMFRTPDHYGYFLCNIEPLKHFHIVTNGKVTGSMLVQHFAGYVEEDAEVETPVFFEWDVKLCYDIPLYKHYTLEINAGVKNLLDHFQRDIDQGMDRDAGYVYGPATPRTFFAGINLKI
;
A
#
# COMPACT_ATOMS: atom_id res chain seq x y z
N THR A 1 -6.33 12.04 6.43
CA THR A 1 -7.80 12.10 6.20
C THR A 1 -8.48 11.10 7.09
N TYR A 2 -9.57 11.52 7.71
CA TYR A 2 -10.53 10.66 8.40
C TYR A 2 -11.82 10.64 7.60
N ASN A 3 -12.40 9.47 7.40
CA ASN A 3 -13.62 9.27 6.64
C ASN A 3 -14.57 8.38 7.45
N HIS A 4 -15.86 8.73 7.48
CA HIS A 4 -16.89 7.95 8.15
C HIS A 4 -18.07 7.74 7.20
N SER A 5 -17.85 6.93 6.18
CA SER A 5 -18.87 6.63 5.16
C SER A 5 -19.70 5.43 5.58
N ARG A 6 -21.01 5.57 5.44
CA ARG A 6 -21.99 4.52 5.75
C ARG A 6 -23.09 4.49 4.71
N TYR A 7 -23.60 3.32 4.42
CA TYR A 7 -24.82 3.16 3.62
C TYR A 7 -26.02 3.76 4.35
N ILE A 8 -26.88 4.45 3.63
CA ILE A 8 -28.17 4.96 4.17
C ILE A 8 -29.05 3.79 4.57
N GLU A 9 -29.22 2.83 3.67
CA GLU A 9 -29.84 1.54 3.93
C GLU A 9 -28.76 0.47 4.10
N PRO A 10 -28.96 -0.54 4.97
CA PRO A 10 -28.01 -1.64 5.09
C PRO A 10 -27.88 -2.38 3.75
N GLU A 11 -26.66 -2.63 3.33
CA GLU A 11 -26.35 -3.38 2.11
C GLU A 11 -26.31 -4.88 2.40
N GLN A 12 -27.14 -5.66 1.69
CA GLN A 12 -27.11 -7.11 1.68
C GLN A 12 -26.42 -7.56 0.38
N TRP A 13 -25.14 -7.88 0.46
CA TRP A 13 -24.32 -8.18 -0.71
C TRP A 13 -24.21 -9.68 -1.02
N SER A 14 -24.58 -10.54 -0.09
CA SER A 14 -24.53 -12.00 -0.23
C SER A 14 -25.87 -12.64 0.15
N GLU A 15 -26.17 -13.76 -0.48
CA GLU A 15 -27.33 -14.61 -0.12
C GLU A 15 -27.04 -15.54 1.08
N ASN A 16 -25.80 -15.57 1.57
CA ASN A 16 -25.40 -16.37 2.72
C ASN A 16 -26.10 -15.85 3.98
N PRO A 17 -26.92 -16.68 4.67
CA PRO A 17 -27.67 -16.25 5.85
C PRO A 17 -26.80 -15.92 7.05
N ASN A 18 -25.53 -16.32 7.04
CA ASN A 18 -24.55 -16.00 8.07
C ASN A 18 -23.98 -14.57 7.94
N ILE A 19 -24.26 -13.90 6.80
CA ILE A 19 -23.79 -12.53 6.56
C ILE A 19 -24.94 -11.56 6.80
N ALA A 20 -24.80 -10.72 7.83
CA ALA A 20 -25.77 -9.70 8.15
C ALA A 20 -25.63 -8.48 7.22
N PRO A 21 -26.75 -7.77 6.91
CA PRO A 21 -26.67 -6.53 6.16
C PRO A 21 -25.76 -5.50 6.83
N GLN A 22 -24.90 -4.85 6.05
CA GLN A 22 -23.90 -3.92 6.54
C GLN A 22 -24.21 -2.48 6.21
N ARG A 23 -24.00 -1.58 7.18
CA ARG A 23 -24.02 -0.13 6.94
C ARG A 23 -22.63 0.43 6.69
N ARG A 24 -21.56 -0.26 7.11
CA ARG A 24 -20.18 0.13 6.83
C ARG A 24 -19.89 -0.07 5.35
N MET A 25 -19.42 0.97 4.67
CA MET A 25 -19.07 0.86 3.25
C MET A 25 -17.86 -0.05 3.08
N PHE A 26 -18.00 -0.99 2.16
CA PHE A 26 -16.90 -1.89 1.80
C PHE A 26 -15.76 -1.13 1.11
N ARG A 27 -14.54 -1.61 1.26
CA ARG A 27 -13.32 -1.08 0.63
C ARG A 27 -13.07 0.40 0.90
N THR A 28 -13.57 0.89 2.02
CA THR A 28 -13.46 2.29 2.42
C THR A 28 -12.80 2.35 3.79
N PRO A 29 -11.49 2.65 3.86
CA PRO A 29 -10.82 2.78 5.15
C PRO A 29 -11.31 4.02 5.90
N ASP A 30 -11.51 3.90 7.21
CA ASP A 30 -11.94 5.01 8.05
C ASP A 30 -10.86 6.11 8.18
N HIS A 31 -9.61 5.77 7.96
CA HIS A 31 -8.51 6.74 7.94
C HIS A 31 -7.43 6.33 6.93
N TYR A 32 -6.85 7.31 6.30
CA TYR A 32 -5.70 7.13 5.41
C TYR A 32 -4.89 8.41 5.31
N GLY A 33 -3.64 8.28 4.96
CA GLY A 33 -2.75 9.42 4.79
C GLY A 33 -1.43 9.04 4.16
N TYR A 34 -0.70 10.07 3.78
CA TYR A 34 0.66 9.92 3.27
C TYR A 34 1.51 11.11 3.66
N PHE A 35 2.81 10.90 3.69
CA PHE A 35 3.81 11.95 3.76
C PHE A 35 4.91 11.72 2.74
N LEU A 36 5.52 12.79 2.32
CA LEU A 36 6.73 12.80 1.50
C LEU A 36 7.70 13.81 2.12
N CYS A 37 8.94 13.40 2.31
CA CYS A 37 9.99 14.24 2.84
C CYS A 37 11.26 14.08 2.01
N ASN A 38 11.86 15.22 1.65
CA ASN A 38 13.17 15.28 1.01
C ASN A 38 14.09 16.10 1.91
N ILE A 39 15.19 15.51 2.35
CA ILE A 39 16.14 16.10 3.28
C ILE A 39 17.52 16.12 2.63
N GLU A 40 18.18 17.23 2.68
CA GLU A 40 19.58 17.39 2.24
C GLU A 40 20.46 17.69 3.48
N PRO A 41 20.87 16.66 4.24
CA PRO A 41 21.64 16.84 5.47
C PRO A 41 23.08 17.29 5.20
N LEU A 42 23.61 16.95 4.04
CA LEU A 42 24.95 17.29 3.58
C LEU A 42 24.92 17.67 2.11
N LYS A 43 25.85 18.49 1.67
CA LYS A 43 26.00 18.84 0.27
C LYS A 43 26.11 17.58 -0.60
N HIS A 44 25.31 17.51 -1.66
CA HIS A 44 25.24 16.37 -2.60
C HIS A 44 24.63 15.07 -2.03
N PHE A 45 24.19 15.05 -0.78
CA PHE A 45 23.57 13.88 -0.20
C PHE A 45 22.10 14.17 0.13
N HIS A 46 21.19 13.39 -0.48
CA HIS A 46 19.75 13.54 -0.33
C HIS A 46 19.15 12.26 0.26
N ILE A 47 18.21 12.46 1.15
CA ILE A 47 17.37 11.39 1.70
C ILE A 47 15.93 11.68 1.27
N VAL A 48 15.38 10.81 0.46
CA VAL A 48 13.97 10.87 0.08
C VAL A 48 13.23 9.79 0.83
N THR A 49 12.22 10.17 1.58
CA THR A 49 11.40 9.22 2.32
C THR A 49 9.93 9.54 2.14
N ASN A 50 9.12 8.52 2.00
CA ASN A 50 7.67 8.64 1.96
C ASN A 50 7.04 7.53 2.79
N GLY A 51 5.87 7.82 3.31
CA GLY A 51 5.06 6.84 4.01
C GLY A 51 3.60 6.99 3.65
N LYS A 52 2.89 5.86 3.61
CA LYS A 52 1.46 5.78 3.37
C LYS A 52 0.83 4.90 4.42
N VAL A 53 -0.20 5.39 5.07
CA VAL A 53 -1.03 4.63 5.99
C VAL A 53 -2.40 4.39 5.37
N THR A 54 -2.87 3.14 5.43
CA THR A 54 -4.23 2.75 5.06
C THR A 54 -4.84 2.04 6.26
N GLY A 55 -5.88 2.61 6.83
CA GLY A 55 -6.61 2.07 7.97
C GLY A 55 -7.34 0.77 7.64
N SER A 56 -7.87 0.11 8.66
CA SER A 56 -8.71 -1.05 8.46
C SER A 56 -9.97 -0.70 7.66
N MET A 57 -10.41 -1.63 6.85
CA MET A 57 -11.66 -1.53 6.09
C MET A 57 -12.32 -2.91 6.01
N LEU A 58 -13.61 -2.92 5.76
CA LEU A 58 -14.35 -4.15 5.51
C LEU A 58 -14.24 -4.51 4.03
N VAL A 59 -13.90 -5.75 3.74
CA VAL A 59 -13.82 -6.27 2.37
C VAL A 59 -14.65 -7.54 2.23
N GLN A 60 -15.18 -7.74 1.05
CA GLN A 60 -15.90 -8.93 0.66
C GLN A 60 -14.91 -9.94 0.11
N HIS A 61 -15.08 -11.20 0.47
CA HIS A 61 -14.36 -12.34 -0.10
C HIS A 61 -15.41 -13.30 -0.66
N PHE A 62 -15.49 -13.39 -1.96
CA PHE A 62 -16.51 -14.18 -2.65
C PHE A 62 -16.16 -15.67 -2.67
N ALA A 63 -17.20 -16.50 -2.57
CA ALA A 63 -17.06 -17.94 -2.71
C ALA A 63 -16.39 -18.33 -4.04
N GLY A 64 -15.59 -19.40 -4.00
CA GLY A 64 -14.75 -19.88 -5.09
C GLY A 64 -13.48 -20.47 -4.50
N TYR A 65 -12.54 -19.62 -4.11
CA TYR A 65 -11.34 -20.04 -3.37
C TYR A 65 -11.69 -20.41 -1.91
N VAL A 66 -12.62 -19.67 -1.31
CA VAL A 66 -13.25 -20.00 -0.02
C VAL A 66 -14.58 -20.73 -0.24
N GLU A 67 -15.00 -21.55 0.71
CA GLU A 67 -16.22 -22.36 0.58
C GLU A 67 -17.49 -21.50 0.50
N GLU A 68 -17.55 -20.42 1.26
CA GLU A 68 -18.69 -19.51 1.33
C GLU A 68 -18.21 -18.06 1.29
N ASP A 69 -19.11 -17.16 0.88
CA ASP A 69 -18.85 -15.71 0.97
C ASP A 69 -18.50 -15.31 2.40
N ALA A 70 -17.54 -14.45 2.55
CA ALA A 70 -17.08 -13.97 3.86
C ALA A 70 -16.85 -12.46 3.89
N GLU A 71 -17.02 -11.88 5.07
CA GLU A 71 -16.62 -10.50 5.37
C GLU A 71 -15.30 -10.52 6.14
N VAL A 72 -14.33 -9.76 5.69
CA VAL A 72 -13.00 -9.68 6.30
C VAL A 72 -12.71 -8.24 6.68
N GLU A 73 -12.32 -8.02 7.92
CA GLU A 73 -11.77 -6.73 8.36
C GLU A 73 -10.26 -6.75 8.13
N THR A 74 -9.79 -5.83 7.29
CA THR A 74 -8.37 -5.76 6.93
C THR A 74 -7.53 -5.18 8.08
N PRO A 75 -6.26 -5.57 8.19
CA PRO A 75 -5.33 -4.89 9.09
C PRO A 75 -5.04 -3.46 8.60
N VAL A 76 -4.43 -2.66 9.47
CA VAL A 76 -3.85 -1.37 9.09
C VAL A 76 -2.53 -1.63 8.39
N PHE A 77 -2.35 -1.02 7.21
CA PHE A 77 -1.09 -1.06 6.47
C PHE A 77 -0.34 0.25 6.63
N PHE A 78 0.95 0.15 6.87
CA PHE A 78 1.87 1.28 6.81
C PHE A 78 3.05 0.92 5.91
N GLU A 79 3.04 1.49 4.72
CA GLU A 79 4.12 1.37 3.74
C GLU A 79 5.11 2.52 3.99
N TRP A 80 6.38 2.22 4.16
CA TRP A 80 7.43 3.22 4.35
C TRP A 80 8.60 2.93 3.43
N ASP A 81 8.92 3.92 2.59
CA ASP A 81 10.02 3.86 1.63
C ASP A 81 11.12 4.85 2.01
N VAL A 82 12.35 4.44 1.81
CA VAL A 82 13.54 5.28 2.01
C VAL A 82 14.48 5.12 0.82
N LYS A 83 14.92 6.24 0.26
CA LYS A 83 15.92 6.30 -0.81
C LYS A 83 17.05 7.25 -0.39
N LEU A 84 18.26 6.81 -0.48
CA LEU A 84 19.48 7.60 -0.32
C LEU A 84 20.06 7.90 -1.69
N CYS A 85 20.43 9.15 -1.92
CA CYS A 85 21.02 9.60 -3.18
C CYS A 85 22.30 10.38 -2.88
N TYR A 86 23.31 10.14 -3.70
CA TYR A 86 24.55 10.91 -3.67
C TYR A 86 24.89 11.43 -5.07
N ASP A 87 25.01 12.76 -5.19
CA ASP A 87 25.31 13.46 -6.43
C ASP A 87 26.82 13.69 -6.57
N ILE A 88 27.41 13.14 -7.60
CA ILE A 88 28.82 13.33 -7.95
C ILE A 88 28.88 14.31 -9.11
N PRO A 89 29.30 15.58 -8.88
CA PRO A 89 29.51 16.52 -9.97
C PRO A 89 30.62 16.00 -10.90
N LEU A 90 30.30 15.87 -12.16
CA LEU A 90 31.26 15.55 -13.22
C LEU A 90 31.71 16.82 -13.92
N TYR A 91 32.11 16.71 -15.17
CA TYR A 91 32.56 17.86 -15.94
C TYR A 91 31.41 18.73 -16.45
N LYS A 92 31.50 20.06 -16.29
CA LYS A 92 30.52 21.09 -16.71
C LYS A 92 29.15 20.90 -16.08
N HIS A 93 28.15 20.46 -16.87
CA HIS A 93 26.74 20.34 -16.47
C HIS A 93 26.31 18.91 -16.11
N TYR A 94 27.23 17.96 -16.16
CA TYR A 94 26.89 16.56 -15.88
C TYR A 94 27.04 16.24 -14.39
N THR A 95 26.03 15.56 -13.86
CA THR A 95 26.05 15.04 -12.49
C THR A 95 25.68 13.57 -12.51
N LEU A 96 26.48 12.73 -11.90
CA LEU A 96 26.17 11.31 -11.69
C LEU A 96 25.51 11.14 -10.33
N GLU A 97 24.25 10.75 -10.31
CA GLU A 97 23.56 10.35 -9.08
C GLU A 97 23.70 8.83 -8.88
N ILE A 98 24.27 8.43 -7.75
CA ILE A 98 24.20 7.06 -7.25
C ILE A 98 23.09 7.01 -6.20
N ASN A 99 22.21 6.04 -6.31
CA ASN A 99 21.13 5.89 -5.35
C ASN A 99 20.93 4.44 -4.93
N ALA A 100 20.45 4.27 -3.71
CA ALA A 100 20.03 2.99 -3.17
C ALA A 100 18.88 3.21 -2.18
N GLY A 101 18.05 2.21 -2.00
CA GLY A 101 16.93 2.36 -1.09
C GLY A 101 16.20 1.06 -0.80
N VAL A 102 15.16 1.22 -0.01
CA VAL A 102 14.24 0.16 0.35
C VAL A 102 12.81 0.65 0.20
N LYS A 103 12.00 -0.14 -0.46
CA LYS A 103 10.54 0.01 -0.49
C LYS A 103 9.93 -0.89 0.54
N ASN A 104 8.83 -0.44 1.13
CA ASN A 104 8.09 -1.15 2.17
C ASN A 104 9.03 -1.65 3.29
N LEU A 105 9.74 -0.72 3.92
CA LEU A 105 10.74 -0.98 4.98
C LEU A 105 10.20 -1.87 6.11
N LEU A 106 8.92 -1.72 6.44
CA LEU A 106 8.26 -2.45 7.53
C LEU A 106 7.72 -3.83 7.11
N ASP A 107 7.79 -4.16 5.82
CA ASP A 107 7.31 -5.44 5.27
C ASP A 107 5.81 -5.68 5.52
N HIS A 108 5.02 -4.59 5.51
CA HIS A 108 3.57 -4.65 5.67
C HIS A 108 2.90 -4.84 4.30
N PHE A 109 2.51 -6.05 3.99
CA PHE A 109 1.81 -6.38 2.74
C PHE A 109 0.72 -7.43 2.97
N GLN A 110 -0.21 -7.51 2.04
CA GLN A 110 -1.25 -8.53 2.08
C GLN A 110 -0.62 -9.90 1.78
N ARG A 111 -0.79 -10.86 2.71
CA ARG A 111 -0.19 -12.20 2.61
C ARG A 111 -1.19 -13.27 2.18
N ASP A 112 -2.46 -12.98 2.28
CA ASP A 112 -3.59 -13.87 2.02
C ASP A 112 -4.25 -13.60 0.65
N ILE A 113 -3.46 -13.17 -0.33
CA ILE A 113 -3.94 -13.01 -1.70
C ILE A 113 -4.25 -14.39 -2.29
N ASP A 114 -5.47 -14.57 -2.77
CA ASP A 114 -5.89 -15.79 -3.41
C ASP A 114 -5.07 -16.09 -4.66
N GLN A 115 -4.83 -17.38 -4.91
CA GLN A 115 -4.04 -17.85 -6.04
C GLN A 115 -4.78 -18.98 -6.78
N GLY A 116 -4.45 -19.18 -8.05
CA GLY A 116 -5.04 -20.25 -8.84
C GLY A 116 -6.27 -19.83 -9.64
N MET A 117 -7.00 -20.83 -10.15
CA MET A 117 -8.14 -20.63 -11.04
C MET A 117 -9.39 -20.15 -10.29
N ASP A 118 -9.59 -20.62 -9.08
CA ASP A 118 -10.77 -20.34 -8.26
C ASP A 118 -10.60 -19.10 -7.34
N ARG A 119 -9.50 -18.34 -7.57
CA ARG A 119 -9.23 -17.13 -6.78
C ARG A 119 -10.31 -16.07 -6.94
N ASP A 120 -10.67 -15.37 -5.89
CA ASP A 120 -11.35 -14.10 -5.98
C ASP A 120 -10.35 -13.02 -6.42
N ALA A 121 -10.39 -12.66 -7.70
CA ALA A 121 -9.52 -11.60 -8.24
C ALA A 121 -9.81 -10.21 -7.62
N GLY A 122 -10.96 -10.06 -7.00
CA GLY A 122 -11.36 -8.86 -6.25
C GLY A 122 -10.77 -8.80 -4.84
N TYR A 123 -10.33 -9.92 -4.27
CA TYR A 123 -9.80 -9.97 -2.90
C TYR A 123 -8.35 -9.45 -2.81
N VAL A 124 -8.16 -8.23 -3.28
CA VAL A 124 -6.91 -7.47 -3.15
C VAL A 124 -7.21 -6.17 -2.42
N TYR A 125 -6.71 -6.01 -1.22
CA TYR A 125 -7.04 -4.90 -0.32
C TYR A 125 -5.81 -4.20 0.30
N GLY A 126 -4.65 -4.81 0.21
CA GLY A 126 -3.39 -4.30 0.77
C GLY A 126 -2.27 -4.19 -0.25
N PRO A 127 -1.10 -3.71 0.16
CA PRO A 127 0.08 -3.73 -0.68
C PRO A 127 0.42 -5.16 -1.07
N ALA A 128 0.70 -5.38 -2.35
CA ALA A 128 1.03 -6.70 -2.87
C ALA A 128 2.54 -6.99 -2.87
N THR A 129 3.37 -5.99 -2.59
CA THR A 129 4.83 -6.09 -2.71
C THR A 129 5.49 -6.12 -1.33
N PRO A 130 6.26 -7.17 -1.00
CA PRO A 130 7.05 -7.23 0.22
C PRO A 130 8.19 -6.21 0.19
N ARG A 131 8.95 -6.15 1.28
CA ARG A 131 10.17 -5.33 1.35
C ARG A 131 11.08 -5.61 0.17
N THR A 132 11.46 -4.55 -0.54
CA THR A 132 12.26 -4.64 -1.75
C THR A 132 13.43 -3.67 -1.69
N PHE A 133 14.65 -4.16 -1.87
CA PHE A 133 15.85 -3.34 -1.97
C PHE A 133 16.13 -3.01 -3.43
N PHE A 134 16.60 -1.80 -3.68
CA PHE A 134 17.00 -1.37 -5.02
C PHE A 134 18.25 -0.49 -4.98
N ALA A 135 18.96 -0.46 -6.09
CA ALA A 135 20.05 0.47 -6.33
C ALA A 135 20.00 0.93 -7.79
N GLY A 136 20.49 2.12 -8.06
CA GLY A 136 20.49 2.69 -9.39
C GLY A 136 21.53 3.78 -9.58
N ILE A 137 21.76 4.11 -10.86
CA ILE A 137 22.64 5.18 -11.29
C ILE A 137 21.88 6.03 -12.29
N ASN A 138 21.91 7.35 -12.13
CA ASN A 138 21.29 8.32 -13.03
C ASN A 138 22.33 9.34 -13.50
N LEU A 139 22.37 9.63 -14.79
CA LEU A 139 23.14 10.73 -15.34
C LEU A 139 22.19 11.92 -15.57
N LYS A 140 22.45 13.00 -14.88
CA LYS A 140 21.75 14.29 -15.04
C LYS A 140 22.57 15.19 -15.96
N ILE A 141 21.92 15.83 -16.93
CA ILE A 141 22.52 16.69 -17.98
C ILE A 141 21.98 18.11 -17.82
#